data_2f742084d4a2e0520993a0f2611e88a0
#
_entry.id   2f742084d4a2e0520993a0f2611e88a0
#
_cell.length_a   1.000
_cell.length_b   1.000
_cell.length_c   1.000
_cell.angle_alpha   90.00
_cell.angle_beta   90.00
_cell.angle_gamma   90.00
#
_symmetry.space_group_name_H-M   'P 1'
#
loop_
_entity.id
_entity.type
_entity.pdbx_description
1 polymer ?
#
loop_
_entity_poly.entity_id
_entity_poly.type
_entity_poly.pdbx_seq_one_letter_code
_entity_poly.pdbx_strand_id
1 'polypeptide(L)'
;MPEEHLVPVLKDAKERRAISIEDLRDAYSVSYETAAHRFTNLATRHLDIPVHFLKVHESGTITKAYENDDVNFPTDRLGSIEGQMCCRKWTSRVVFEEEDRFNPYYQYTDTGNGTYWCTARVEPSSEGLHSVSVGVRFDDTKWFIGRDTPNRGVSKHSVEVCCRRAPADLEARWREQSWPNVRTPRTLLATLPTGAFPGVDTTDVYEFLEAHAPA
;
A
#
# COMPACT_ATOMS: atom_id res chain seq x y z
N MET A 1 0.64 -16.39 -17.71
CA MET A 1 -0.83 -16.50 -17.97
C MET A 1 -1.15 -15.74 -19.26
N PRO A 2 -1.50 -16.42 -20.35
CA PRO A 2 -1.90 -15.77 -21.59
C PRO A 2 -3.20 -14.99 -21.40
N GLU A 3 -3.26 -13.80 -22.01
CA GLU A 3 -4.39 -12.88 -21.86
C GLU A 3 -5.70 -13.48 -22.43
N GLU A 4 -5.59 -14.14 -23.56
CA GLU A 4 -6.71 -14.80 -24.26
C GLU A 4 -7.46 -15.84 -23.42
N HIS A 5 -6.77 -16.49 -22.48
CA HIS A 5 -7.40 -17.46 -21.58
C HIS A 5 -7.91 -16.80 -20.29
N LEU A 6 -7.24 -15.75 -19.82
CA LEU A 6 -7.56 -15.13 -18.55
C LEU A 6 -8.74 -14.17 -18.64
N VAL A 7 -8.85 -13.41 -19.73
CA VAL A 7 -9.91 -12.40 -19.90
C VAL A 7 -11.32 -13.03 -19.86
N PRO A 8 -11.62 -14.15 -20.53
CA PRO A 8 -12.93 -14.78 -20.39
C PRO A 8 -13.26 -15.21 -18.97
N VAL A 9 -12.28 -15.77 -18.25
CA VAL A 9 -12.45 -16.19 -16.84
C VAL A 9 -12.76 -15.00 -15.94
N LEU A 10 -12.05 -13.89 -16.13
CA LEU A 10 -12.28 -12.66 -15.36
C LEU A 10 -13.65 -12.04 -15.68
N LYS A 11 -14.09 -12.06 -16.93
CA LYS A 11 -15.41 -11.55 -17.31
C LYS A 11 -16.53 -12.38 -16.68
N ASP A 12 -16.44 -13.70 -16.74
CA ASP A 12 -17.38 -14.59 -16.07
C ASP A 12 -17.39 -14.37 -14.55
N ALA A 13 -16.23 -14.23 -13.91
CA ALA A 13 -16.14 -13.92 -12.49
C ALA A 13 -16.78 -12.56 -12.14
N LYS A 14 -16.62 -11.54 -13.00
CA LYS A 14 -17.29 -10.24 -12.85
C LYS A 14 -18.80 -10.37 -12.95
N GLU A 15 -19.33 -11.10 -13.96
CA GLU A 15 -20.78 -11.32 -14.13
C GLU A 15 -21.39 -12.00 -12.91
N ARG A 16 -20.68 -12.97 -12.34
CA ARG A 16 -21.07 -13.67 -11.11
C ARG A 16 -20.82 -12.85 -9.83
N ARG A 17 -20.20 -11.69 -9.91
CA ARG A 17 -19.78 -10.86 -8.76
C ARG A 17 -18.90 -11.65 -7.78
N ALA A 18 -17.98 -12.40 -8.32
CA ALA A 18 -17.14 -13.34 -7.57
C ALA A 18 -15.66 -13.25 -8.01
N ILE A 19 -15.16 -12.03 -8.28
CA ILE A 19 -13.73 -11.84 -8.57
C ILE A 19 -12.94 -12.17 -7.30
N SER A 20 -11.96 -13.06 -7.47
CA SER A 20 -11.00 -13.47 -6.44
C SER A 20 -9.61 -13.55 -7.05
N ILE A 21 -8.62 -13.00 -6.35
CA ILE A 21 -7.22 -13.11 -6.76
C ILE A 21 -6.69 -14.52 -6.46
N GLU A 22 -7.20 -15.14 -5.39
CA GLU A 22 -6.88 -16.51 -5.01
C GLU A 22 -7.27 -17.51 -6.09
N ASP A 23 -8.46 -17.36 -6.66
CA ASP A 23 -8.93 -18.24 -7.72
C ASP A 23 -8.01 -18.18 -8.94
N LEU A 24 -7.50 -16.99 -9.28
CA LEU A 24 -6.51 -16.83 -10.35
C LEU A 24 -5.17 -17.48 -10.01
N ARG A 25 -4.70 -17.30 -8.77
CA ARG A 25 -3.48 -17.95 -8.28
C ARG A 25 -3.58 -19.47 -8.42
N ASP A 26 -4.68 -20.04 -7.95
CA ASP A 26 -4.88 -21.49 -7.89
C ASP A 26 -5.11 -22.08 -9.28
N ALA A 27 -5.94 -21.43 -10.10
CA ALA A 27 -6.20 -21.88 -11.47
C ALA A 27 -4.94 -21.93 -12.35
N TYR A 28 -3.97 -21.06 -12.10
CA TYR A 28 -2.75 -20.97 -12.91
C TYR A 28 -1.48 -21.43 -12.18
N SER A 29 -1.59 -21.89 -10.93
CA SER A 29 -0.47 -22.37 -10.10
C SER A 29 0.69 -21.37 -10.06
N VAL A 30 0.39 -20.09 -9.82
CA VAL A 30 1.36 -19.00 -9.72
C VAL A 30 1.41 -18.43 -8.30
N SER A 31 2.38 -17.56 -8.01
CA SER A 31 2.38 -16.81 -6.74
C SER A 31 1.19 -15.83 -6.68
N TYR A 32 0.77 -15.49 -5.47
CA TYR A 32 -0.28 -14.48 -5.29
C TYR A 32 0.12 -13.12 -5.88
N GLU A 33 1.38 -12.72 -5.71
CA GLU A 33 1.91 -11.49 -6.33
C GLU A 33 1.76 -11.52 -7.86
N THR A 34 2.08 -12.64 -8.49
CA THR A 34 1.93 -12.79 -9.95
C THR A 34 0.47 -12.70 -10.37
N ALA A 35 -0.44 -13.35 -9.65
CA ALA A 35 -1.87 -13.30 -9.93
C ALA A 35 -2.42 -11.87 -9.76
N ALA A 36 -2.08 -11.21 -8.65
CA ALA A 36 -2.48 -9.84 -8.33
C ALA A 36 -1.99 -8.85 -9.39
N HIS A 37 -0.71 -8.91 -9.74
CA HIS A 37 -0.11 -8.03 -10.75
C HIS A 37 -0.75 -8.25 -12.14
N ARG A 38 -1.01 -9.51 -12.52
CA ARG A 38 -1.67 -9.81 -13.79
C ARG A 38 -3.12 -9.33 -13.79
N PHE A 39 -3.82 -9.51 -12.67
CA PHE A 39 -5.19 -8.99 -12.51
C PHE A 39 -5.24 -7.48 -12.71
N THR A 40 -4.37 -6.71 -12.04
CA THR A 40 -4.36 -5.24 -12.16
C THR A 40 -4.16 -4.78 -13.60
N ASN A 41 -3.30 -5.45 -14.37
CA ASN A 41 -3.07 -5.13 -15.77
C ASN A 41 -4.30 -5.39 -16.66
N LEU A 42 -5.13 -6.39 -16.33
CA LEU A 42 -6.28 -6.78 -17.14
C LEU A 42 -7.58 -6.14 -16.69
N ALA A 43 -7.73 -5.85 -15.40
CA ALA A 43 -8.95 -5.32 -14.82
C ALA A 43 -9.36 -3.99 -15.45
N THR A 44 -8.44 -3.05 -15.56
CA THR A 44 -8.70 -1.77 -16.20
C THR A 44 -8.96 -1.91 -17.68
N ARG A 45 -8.14 -2.70 -18.37
CA ARG A 45 -8.22 -2.82 -19.83
C ARG A 45 -9.45 -3.55 -20.33
N HIS A 46 -9.89 -4.62 -19.64
CA HIS A 46 -10.89 -5.55 -20.14
C HIS A 46 -12.16 -5.63 -19.30
N LEU A 47 -12.11 -5.19 -18.05
CA LEU A 47 -13.25 -5.23 -17.13
C LEU A 47 -13.81 -3.84 -16.83
N ASP A 48 -13.12 -2.78 -17.23
CA ASP A 48 -13.46 -1.41 -16.85
C ASP A 48 -13.59 -1.27 -15.32
N ILE A 49 -12.59 -1.82 -14.63
CA ILE A 49 -12.44 -1.73 -13.18
C ILE A 49 -11.08 -1.08 -12.90
N PRO A 50 -11.04 0.20 -12.53
CA PRO A 50 -9.83 0.84 -12.05
C PRO A 50 -9.38 0.21 -10.75
N VAL A 51 -8.10 -0.09 -10.62
CA VAL A 51 -7.54 -0.81 -9.47
C VAL A 51 -6.24 -0.17 -9.01
N HIS A 52 -5.89 -0.39 -7.76
CA HIS A 52 -4.56 -0.16 -7.25
C HIS A 52 -3.94 -1.46 -6.72
N PHE A 53 -2.63 -1.48 -6.69
CA PHE A 53 -1.82 -2.58 -6.19
C PHE A 53 -0.73 -2.02 -5.27
N LEU A 54 -0.53 -2.68 -4.14
CA LEU A 54 0.59 -2.41 -3.25
C LEU A 54 1.28 -3.70 -2.84
N LYS A 55 2.61 -3.65 -2.82
CA LYS A 55 3.46 -4.59 -2.10
C LYS A 55 4.19 -3.84 -1.01
N VAL A 56 4.04 -4.30 0.22
CA VAL A 56 4.59 -3.64 1.41
C VAL A 56 5.40 -4.64 2.21
N HIS A 57 6.64 -4.30 2.51
CA HIS A 57 7.50 -5.10 3.39
C HIS A 57 6.97 -5.04 4.85
N GLU A 58 7.27 -6.03 5.67
CA GLU A 58 6.85 -6.10 7.08
C GLU A 58 7.30 -4.90 7.92
N SER A 59 8.39 -4.25 7.55
CA SER A 59 8.79 -2.95 8.12
C SER A 59 7.80 -1.84 7.84
N GLY A 60 6.92 -2.01 6.86
CA GLY A 60 5.96 -1.02 6.40
C GLY A 60 6.38 -0.22 5.17
N THR A 61 7.56 -0.47 4.64
CA THR A 61 8.04 0.19 3.42
C THR A 61 7.31 -0.34 2.19
N ILE A 62 6.79 0.56 1.36
CA ILE A 62 6.19 0.23 0.07
C ILE A 62 7.32 -0.15 -0.89
N THR A 63 7.34 -1.39 -1.35
CA THR A 63 8.35 -1.89 -2.28
C THR A 63 7.89 -1.89 -3.72
N LYS A 64 6.57 -1.90 -3.94
CA LYS A 64 5.98 -1.80 -5.27
C LYS A 64 4.58 -1.18 -5.18
N ALA A 65 4.27 -0.29 -6.10
CA ALA A 65 2.96 0.34 -6.19
C ALA A 65 2.50 0.47 -7.64
N TYR A 66 1.20 0.40 -7.85
CA TYR A 66 0.52 0.71 -9.10
C TYR A 66 -0.86 1.27 -8.78
N GLU A 67 -1.27 2.34 -9.46
CA GLU A 67 -2.56 2.99 -9.23
C GLU A 67 -3.18 3.47 -10.54
N ASN A 68 -4.45 3.23 -10.73
CA ASN A 68 -5.25 3.82 -11.79
C ASN A 68 -6.73 4.04 -11.38
N ASP A 69 -7.00 4.05 -10.08
CA ASP A 69 -8.32 4.27 -9.48
C ASP A 69 -8.38 5.58 -8.69
N ASP A 70 -7.47 6.50 -8.98
CA ASP A 70 -7.31 7.78 -8.28
C ASP A 70 -7.10 7.64 -6.75
N VAL A 71 -6.63 6.48 -6.30
CA VAL A 71 -6.23 6.32 -4.91
C VAL A 71 -5.06 7.27 -4.62
N ASN A 72 -5.18 8.04 -3.56
CA ASN A 72 -4.11 8.90 -3.13
C ASN A 72 -3.29 8.20 -2.05
N PHE A 73 -2.27 7.46 -2.47
CA PHE A 73 -1.34 6.87 -1.52
C PHE A 73 -0.54 7.95 -0.81
N PRO A 74 -0.14 7.70 0.44
CA PRO A 74 0.74 8.62 1.14
C PRO A 74 2.08 8.70 0.41
N THR A 75 2.32 9.80 -0.26
CA THR A 75 3.58 10.13 -0.93
C THR A 75 4.26 11.30 -0.23
N ASP A 76 5.58 11.39 -0.33
CA ASP A 76 6.27 12.62 0.01
C ASP A 76 6.07 13.67 -1.11
N ARG A 77 6.67 14.85 -0.91
CA ARG A 77 6.58 15.94 -1.89
C ARG A 77 7.33 15.66 -3.20
N LEU A 78 8.10 14.60 -3.26
CA LEU A 78 8.83 14.18 -4.45
C LEU A 78 7.99 13.26 -5.35
N GLY A 79 6.81 12.85 -4.88
CA GLY A 79 5.86 12.07 -5.67
C GLY A 79 6.17 10.58 -5.81
N SER A 80 7.28 10.09 -5.26
CA SER A 80 7.57 8.65 -5.25
C SER A 80 6.73 7.94 -4.21
N ILE A 81 6.03 6.88 -4.61
CA ILE A 81 5.27 6.01 -3.71
C ILE A 81 6.19 4.92 -3.14
N GLU A 82 7.01 4.32 -3.99
CA GLU A 82 7.96 3.28 -3.60
C GLU A 82 9.06 3.86 -2.69
N GLY A 83 9.41 3.11 -1.66
CA GLY A 83 10.32 3.54 -0.62
C GLY A 83 9.67 4.34 0.52
N GLN A 84 8.39 4.70 0.40
CA GLN A 84 7.65 5.40 1.44
C GLN A 84 7.02 4.42 2.45
N MET A 85 6.76 4.91 3.65
CA MET A 85 6.03 4.15 4.66
C MET A 85 4.54 4.11 4.32
N CYS A 86 3.98 2.92 4.25
CA CYS A 86 2.54 2.72 4.12
C CYS A 86 1.83 3.10 5.42
N CYS A 87 0.67 3.73 5.33
CA CYS A 87 -0.14 4.06 6.50
C CYS A 87 -0.52 2.80 7.30
N ARG A 88 -0.37 2.86 8.64
CA ARG A 88 -0.70 1.73 9.54
C ARG A 88 -2.16 1.29 9.49
N LYS A 89 -3.05 2.14 9.01
CA LYS A 89 -4.49 1.84 8.87
C LYS A 89 -4.85 1.30 7.48
N TRP A 90 -3.87 1.22 6.59
CA TRP A 90 -4.08 0.63 5.28
C TRP A 90 -4.06 -0.90 5.35
N THR A 91 -4.89 -1.53 4.53
CA THR A 91 -5.06 -3.00 4.50
C THR A 91 -3.73 -3.74 4.41
N SER A 92 -2.79 -3.24 3.58
CA SER A 92 -1.45 -3.82 3.41
C SER A 92 -0.58 -3.80 4.69
N ARG A 93 -0.92 -2.98 5.68
CA ARG A 93 -0.25 -2.95 6.99
C ARG A 93 -1.02 -3.73 8.01
N VAL A 94 -2.35 -3.59 8.04
CA VAL A 94 -3.22 -4.25 9.02
C VAL A 94 -3.12 -5.76 8.91
N VAL A 95 -2.99 -6.31 7.70
CA VAL A 95 -2.89 -7.76 7.48
C VAL A 95 -1.73 -8.42 8.22
N PHE A 96 -0.66 -7.71 8.56
CA PHE A 96 0.44 -8.26 9.36
C PHE A 96 0.05 -8.48 10.84
N GLU A 97 -0.96 -7.78 11.33
CA GLU A 97 -1.46 -7.88 12.71
C GLU A 97 -2.48 -9.02 12.86
N GLU A 98 -2.96 -9.61 11.75
CA GLU A 98 -3.92 -10.69 11.76
C GLU A 98 -3.27 -12.04 12.06
N GLU A 99 -3.98 -12.89 12.84
CA GLU A 99 -3.52 -14.25 13.15
C GLU A 99 -3.36 -15.08 11.87
N ASP A 100 -4.32 -14.95 10.95
CA ASP A 100 -4.39 -15.69 9.68
C ASP A 100 -3.92 -14.85 8.49
N ARG A 101 -2.81 -14.15 8.65
CA ARG A 101 -2.24 -13.21 7.66
C ARG A 101 -1.82 -13.84 6.33
N PHE A 102 -1.70 -15.17 6.26
CA PHE A 102 -1.36 -15.89 5.03
C PHE A 102 -2.58 -16.27 4.19
N ASN A 103 -3.79 -16.04 4.68
CA ASN A 103 -5.04 -16.14 3.96
C ASN A 103 -5.56 -14.74 3.56
N PRO A 104 -6.55 -14.68 2.65
CA PRO A 104 -7.11 -13.40 2.22
C PRO A 104 -7.71 -12.61 3.36
N TYR A 105 -7.24 -11.40 3.54
CA TYR A 105 -7.80 -10.41 4.47
C TYR A 105 -8.48 -9.31 3.67
N TYR A 106 -9.68 -8.92 4.07
CA TYR A 106 -10.47 -7.91 3.37
C TYR A 106 -10.77 -6.74 4.30
N GLN A 107 -10.66 -5.51 3.80
CA GLN A 107 -10.90 -4.31 4.60
C GLN A 107 -11.38 -3.16 3.71
N TYR A 108 -12.30 -2.36 4.25
CA TYR A 108 -12.58 -1.01 3.78
C TYR A 108 -11.66 0.00 4.46
N THR A 109 -11.13 0.94 3.69
CA THR A 109 -10.31 2.04 4.23
C THR A 109 -10.90 3.37 3.79
N ASP A 110 -11.38 4.14 4.75
CA ASP A 110 -11.86 5.52 4.51
C ASP A 110 -10.69 6.48 4.45
N THR A 111 -10.65 7.31 3.43
CA THR A 111 -9.62 8.30 3.19
C THR A 111 -10.23 9.67 2.89
N GLY A 112 -9.40 10.72 2.80
CA GLY A 112 -9.85 12.02 2.35
C GLY A 112 -10.38 12.05 0.90
N ASN A 113 -10.03 11.04 0.08
CA ASN A 113 -10.44 10.94 -1.32
C ASN A 113 -11.58 9.94 -1.56
N GLY A 114 -12.10 9.33 -0.52
CA GLY A 114 -13.16 8.33 -0.60
C GLY A 114 -12.83 7.04 0.13
N THR A 115 -13.70 6.07 -0.01
CA THR A 115 -13.57 4.74 0.58
C THR A 115 -13.02 3.77 -0.47
N TYR A 116 -11.99 3.03 -0.08
CA TYR A 116 -11.38 1.96 -0.88
C TYR A 116 -11.58 0.63 -0.17
N TRP A 117 -11.82 -0.42 -0.95
CA TRP A 117 -11.82 -1.78 -0.48
C TRP A 117 -10.57 -2.47 -1.00
N CYS A 118 -9.92 -3.26 -0.15
CA CYS A 118 -8.75 -4.02 -0.55
C CYS A 118 -8.84 -5.47 -0.06
N THR A 119 -8.31 -6.38 -0.87
CA THR A 119 -7.87 -7.70 -0.43
C THR A 119 -6.36 -7.68 -0.24
N ALA A 120 -5.86 -8.33 0.80
CA ALA A 120 -4.45 -8.45 1.07
C ALA A 120 -4.12 -9.80 1.70
N ARG A 121 -2.90 -10.28 1.47
CA ARG A 121 -2.31 -11.39 2.21
C ARG A 121 -0.81 -11.22 2.34
N VAL A 122 -0.23 -11.92 3.31
CA VAL A 122 1.22 -11.94 3.51
C VAL A 122 1.84 -13.08 2.71
N GLU A 123 2.97 -12.81 2.07
CA GLU A 123 3.76 -13.78 1.34
C GLU A 123 5.22 -13.73 1.82
N PRO A 124 5.87 -14.87 2.02
CA PRO A 124 7.29 -14.91 2.31
C PRO A 124 8.13 -14.64 1.05
N SER A 125 9.25 -13.96 1.22
CA SER A 125 10.26 -13.75 0.18
C SER A 125 11.66 -13.94 0.75
N SER A 126 12.67 -13.84 -0.11
CA SER A 126 14.09 -13.87 0.34
C SER A 126 14.48 -12.68 1.21
N GLU A 127 13.69 -11.59 1.16
CA GLU A 127 13.94 -10.33 1.86
C GLU A 127 13.07 -10.17 3.12
N GLY A 128 12.33 -11.19 3.52
CA GLY A 128 11.40 -11.15 4.64
C GLY A 128 9.95 -11.30 4.21
N LEU A 129 9.03 -10.92 5.08
CA LEU A 129 7.60 -10.99 4.80
C LEU A 129 7.14 -9.74 4.04
N HIS A 130 6.31 -9.95 3.02
CA HIS A 130 5.65 -8.88 2.29
C HIS A 130 4.14 -9.11 2.27
N SER A 131 3.37 -8.04 2.44
CA SER A 131 1.97 -8.08 2.09
C SER A 131 1.81 -7.68 0.62
N VAL A 132 0.92 -8.38 -0.06
CA VAL A 132 0.48 -8.05 -1.42
C VAL A 132 -1.00 -7.73 -1.35
N SER A 133 -1.40 -6.58 -1.86
CA SER A 133 -2.78 -6.15 -1.86
C SER A 133 -3.23 -5.62 -3.22
N VAL A 134 -4.51 -5.86 -3.51
CA VAL A 134 -5.24 -5.28 -4.63
C VAL A 134 -6.45 -4.57 -4.06
N GLY A 135 -6.74 -3.38 -4.55
CA GLY A 135 -7.90 -2.65 -4.10
C GLY A 135 -8.59 -1.87 -5.21
N VAL A 136 -9.79 -1.44 -4.89
CA VAL A 136 -10.70 -0.70 -5.76
C VAL A 136 -11.45 0.37 -4.99
N ARG A 137 -12.02 1.33 -5.72
CA ARG A 137 -12.99 2.28 -5.13
C ARG A 137 -14.25 1.56 -4.65
N PHE A 138 -14.94 2.15 -3.69
CA PHE A 138 -16.14 1.59 -3.09
C PHE A 138 -17.18 1.14 -4.12
N ASP A 139 -17.40 1.90 -5.18
CA ASP A 139 -18.41 1.59 -6.21
C ASP A 139 -18.15 0.31 -6.99
N ASP A 140 -16.88 -0.13 -7.04
CA ASP A 140 -16.44 -1.31 -7.76
C ASP A 140 -16.34 -2.57 -6.88
N THR A 141 -16.53 -2.44 -5.56
CA THR A 141 -16.48 -3.57 -4.63
C THR A 141 -17.52 -4.64 -4.94
N LYS A 142 -18.63 -4.25 -5.52
CA LYS A 142 -19.74 -5.14 -5.92
C LYS A 142 -19.33 -6.34 -6.79
N TRP A 143 -18.14 -6.27 -7.41
CA TRP A 143 -17.63 -7.33 -8.28
C TRP A 143 -16.80 -8.39 -7.54
N PHE A 144 -16.39 -8.12 -6.32
CA PHE A 144 -15.42 -8.92 -5.57
C PHE A 144 -16.07 -9.80 -4.51
N ILE A 145 -15.43 -10.94 -4.21
CA ILE A 145 -15.68 -11.67 -2.97
C ILE A 145 -15.14 -10.86 -1.79
N GLY A 146 -15.61 -11.14 -0.58
CA GLY A 146 -15.13 -10.41 0.61
C GLY A 146 -15.64 -8.96 0.74
N ARG A 147 -16.51 -8.49 -0.16
CA ARG A 147 -17.14 -7.16 -0.08
C ARG A 147 -17.98 -6.95 1.18
N ASP A 148 -18.47 -8.02 1.78
CA ASP A 148 -19.32 -7.97 2.97
C ASP A 148 -18.48 -7.98 4.26
N THR A 149 -17.17 -7.75 4.19
CA THR A 149 -16.29 -7.70 5.35
C THR A 149 -16.71 -6.59 6.32
N PRO A 150 -16.76 -6.85 7.64
CA PRO A 150 -16.97 -5.82 8.63
C PRO A 150 -15.73 -4.98 8.92
N ASN A 151 -14.55 -5.38 8.43
CA ASN A 151 -13.30 -4.72 8.73
C ASN A 151 -13.24 -3.34 8.07
N ARG A 152 -12.99 -2.32 8.88
CA ARG A 152 -12.94 -0.93 8.41
C ARG A 152 -11.87 -0.13 9.13
N GLY A 153 -11.03 0.56 8.35
CA GLY A 153 -10.00 1.45 8.84
C GLY A 153 -10.22 2.89 8.36
N VAL A 154 -9.63 3.86 9.06
CA VAL A 154 -9.63 5.26 8.64
C VAL A 154 -8.18 5.71 8.47
N SER A 155 -7.83 6.11 7.25
CA SER A 155 -6.50 6.61 6.89
C SER A 155 -6.57 8.10 6.58
N LYS A 156 -5.95 8.90 7.43
CA LYS A 156 -5.93 10.38 7.30
C LYS A 156 -4.57 10.85 6.80
N HIS A 157 -4.23 10.57 5.55
CA HIS A 157 -2.90 10.85 4.98
C HIS A 157 -2.49 12.32 4.97
N SER A 158 -3.45 13.21 4.89
CA SER A 158 -3.23 14.67 4.79
C SER A 158 -3.37 15.41 6.11
N VAL A 159 -3.63 14.73 7.21
CA VAL A 159 -4.04 15.34 8.47
C VAL A 159 -3.02 15.05 9.57
N GLU A 160 -2.99 15.90 10.57
CA GLU A 160 -2.13 15.96 11.75
C GLU A 160 -1.92 14.62 12.50
N VAL A 161 -2.71 13.60 12.22
CA VAL A 161 -2.71 12.29 12.89
C VAL A 161 -2.13 11.17 12.01
N CYS A 162 -1.56 11.47 10.86
CA CYS A 162 -0.92 10.46 10.02
C CYS A 162 0.36 9.96 10.70
N CYS A 163 0.49 8.62 10.81
CA CYS A 163 1.65 7.93 11.37
C CYS A 163 2.99 8.22 10.66
N ARG A 164 2.97 9.00 9.57
CA ARG A 164 4.13 9.46 8.81
C ARG A 164 4.60 10.86 9.17
N ARG A 165 3.84 11.61 9.97
CA ARG A 165 4.29 12.90 10.49
C ARG A 165 5.11 12.70 11.73
N ALA A 166 6.17 13.47 11.83
CA ALA A 166 6.88 13.62 13.07
C ALA A 166 5.88 14.05 14.19
N PRO A 167 6.11 13.63 15.44
CA PRO A 167 5.35 14.15 16.57
C PRO A 167 5.28 15.67 16.53
N ALA A 168 4.17 16.26 16.98
CA ALA A 168 3.92 17.70 16.86
C ALA A 168 4.96 18.56 17.55
N ASP A 169 5.54 18.07 18.63
CA ASP A 169 6.64 18.68 19.36
C ASP A 169 7.94 18.71 18.56
N LEU A 170 8.27 17.62 17.84
CA LEU A 170 9.40 17.56 16.92
C LEU A 170 9.21 18.49 15.72
N GLU A 171 8.00 18.52 15.12
CA GLU A 171 7.69 19.45 14.04
C GLU A 171 7.82 20.92 14.49
N ALA A 172 7.40 21.23 15.73
CA ALA A 172 7.51 22.57 16.29
C ALA A 172 8.98 22.98 16.50
N ARG A 173 9.79 22.09 17.10
CA ARG A 173 11.22 22.32 17.31
C ARG A 173 11.97 22.50 16.00
N TRP A 174 11.63 21.75 14.96
CA TRP A 174 12.26 21.90 13.64
C TRP A 174 11.84 23.17 12.90
N ARG A 175 10.64 23.66 13.15
CA ARG A 175 10.17 24.91 12.58
C ARG A 175 10.94 26.10 13.16
N GLU A 176 11.37 26.00 14.41
CA GLU A 176 12.16 27.03 15.11
C GLU A 176 13.65 26.96 14.77
N GLN A 177 14.15 25.80 14.34
CA GLN A 177 15.55 25.65 13.93
C GLN A 177 15.73 26.11 12.50
N SER A 178 16.50 27.18 12.29
CA SER A 178 16.93 27.61 10.95
C SER A 178 18.05 26.69 10.45
N TRP A 179 17.68 25.58 9.83
CA TRP A 179 18.63 24.75 9.12
C TRP A 179 19.20 25.52 7.92
N PRO A 180 20.53 25.57 7.72
CA PRO A 180 21.13 26.33 6.61
C PRO A 180 20.65 25.84 5.24
N ASN A 181 20.04 24.67 5.17
CA ASN A 181 19.45 24.10 3.95
C ASN A 181 18.34 23.09 4.29
N VAL A 182 17.10 23.56 4.36
CA VAL A 182 15.91 22.72 4.60
C VAL A 182 15.72 21.62 3.51
N ARG A 183 16.44 21.75 2.40
CA ARG A 183 16.41 20.75 1.30
C ARG A 183 17.37 19.59 1.54
N THR A 184 18.44 19.77 2.32
CA THR A 184 19.52 18.77 2.43
C THR A 184 19.08 17.45 3.09
N PRO A 185 18.35 17.41 4.22
CA PRO A 185 17.91 16.14 4.78
C PRO A 185 16.92 15.39 3.87
N ARG A 186 16.02 16.13 3.22
CA ARG A 186 15.05 15.54 2.28
C ARG A 186 15.71 15.05 1.01
N THR A 187 16.68 15.77 0.49
CA THR A 187 17.46 15.38 -0.69
C THR A 187 18.33 14.17 -0.38
N LEU A 188 18.94 14.10 0.79
CA LEU A 188 19.71 12.94 1.23
C LEU A 188 18.84 11.69 1.38
N LEU A 189 17.67 11.79 2.01
CA LEU A 189 16.74 10.67 2.14
C LEU A 189 16.17 10.22 0.78
N ALA A 190 15.96 11.18 -0.14
CA ALA A 190 15.47 10.90 -1.49
C ALA A 190 16.55 10.34 -2.43
N THR A 191 17.83 10.56 -2.15
CA THR A 191 18.95 10.03 -2.94
C THR A 191 19.44 8.67 -2.44
N LEU A 192 18.95 8.21 -1.29
CA LEU A 192 19.25 6.88 -0.81
C LEU A 192 18.53 5.84 -1.71
N PRO A 193 19.24 4.79 -2.13
CA PRO A 193 18.61 3.73 -2.90
C PRO A 193 17.38 3.20 -2.16
N THR A 194 16.31 2.92 -2.89
CA THR A 194 15.12 2.26 -2.36
C THR A 194 15.54 1.00 -1.60
N GLY A 195 15.26 0.92 -0.32
CA GLY A 195 15.69 -0.19 0.53
C GLY A 195 17.05 -0.03 1.20
N ALA A 196 17.75 1.11 1.06
CA ALA A 196 19.01 1.35 1.77
C ALA A 196 18.86 1.29 3.30
N PHE A 197 17.66 1.58 3.79
CA PHE A 197 17.28 1.41 5.19
C PHE A 197 15.90 0.73 5.28
N PRO A 198 15.80 -0.56 4.92
CA PRO A 198 14.55 -1.29 5.08
C PRO A 198 14.17 -1.30 6.57
N GLY A 199 12.97 -0.87 6.88
CA GLY A 199 12.45 -0.89 8.24
C GLY A 199 12.74 0.33 9.11
N VAL A 200 13.40 1.35 8.60
CA VAL A 200 13.56 2.61 9.35
C VAL A 200 12.31 3.45 9.17
N ASP A 201 11.55 3.62 10.23
CA ASP A 201 10.50 4.64 10.29
C ASP A 201 11.16 6.02 10.12
N THR A 202 10.57 6.87 9.29
CA THR A 202 11.04 8.26 9.16
C THR A 202 11.08 8.98 10.51
N THR A 203 10.22 8.60 11.46
CA THR A 203 10.24 9.09 12.83
C THR A 203 11.56 8.73 13.53
N ASP A 204 12.01 7.50 13.41
CA ASP A 204 13.28 7.03 14.00
C ASP A 204 14.49 7.78 13.43
N VAL A 205 14.47 8.04 12.11
CA VAL A 205 15.52 8.85 11.46
C VAL A 205 15.51 10.27 11.99
N TYR A 206 14.34 10.82 12.19
CA TYR A 206 14.20 12.18 12.69
C TYR A 206 14.64 12.30 14.15
N GLU A 207 14.28 11.34 15.00
CA GLU A 207 14.75 11.26 16.38
C GLU A 207 16.27 11.10 16.46
N PHE A 208 16.85 10.27 15.59
CA PHE A 208 18.29 10.11 15.48
C PHE A 208 18.98 11.41 15.07
N LEU A 209 18.47 12.08 14.02
CA LEU A 209 19.04 13.35 13.54
C LEU A 209 18.93 14.46 14.58
N GLU A 210 17.87 14.46 15.36
CA GLU A 210 17.69 15.42 16.45
C GLU A 210 18.65 15.17 17.61
N ALA A 211 18.81 13.90 18.01
CA ALA A 211 19.74 13.53 19.08
C ALA A 211 21.21 13.87 18.74
N HIS A 212 21.53 14.02 17.45
CA HIS A 212 22.88 14.29 16.94
C HIS A 212 23.01 15.66 16.25
N ALA A 213 21.99 16.51 16.33
CA ALA A 213 22.07 17.88 15.80
C ALA A 213 23.17 18.67 16.55
N PRO A 214 24.05 19.35 15.84
CA PRO A 214 24.99 20.24 16.48
C PRO A 214 24.24 21.38 17.19
N ALA A 215 24.65 21.67 18.42
CA ALA A 215 24.07 22.72 19.24
C ALA A 215 24.25 24.13 18.62
#